data_96712b8c034b603a20487b4feccf58e2
#
_entry.id   96712b8c034b603a20487b4feccf58e2
#
_cell.length_a   1.000
_cell.length_b   1.000
_cell.length_c   1.000
_cell.angle_alpha   90.00
_cell.angle_beta   90.00
_cell.angle_gamma   90.00
#
_symmetry.space_group_name_H-M   'P 1'
#
loop_
_entity.id
_entity.type
_entity.pdbx_description
1 polymer ?
#
loop_
_entity_poly.entity_id
_entity_poly.type
_entity_poly.pdbx_seq_one_letter_code
_entity_poly.pdbx_strand_id
1 'polypeptide(L)'
;MKKNSYLFTALALSLALVVSGCASKVGIEKPLSGLAAYENQKLDWSTCYETFECTDLRVPIDYADLTVGTFKISVLRYKALDQAKRIGSLIVNPGGPGGSGVDYAYNAEYVFDPDVLDRYDIVGFDPRGVNRSVPIECLSDPETDESYASDAKPDTESELEKALADSQDFISKCEEKNEYLNQFSTANAARDMDILRAALGDKKLNYFGKSYGTYLGTLYAQFFPDKVGRMVLDGAVDPNISILEQNISQAVGFDEALNAFLADCANQDNCPLPANRQEAIAVIITLLTKSAANPLPRKTKVENDDRLATESIIVLGTASALYDDVDGWPKLRTAFLEGQRGFGDTFLDLADQYTGRSSDGTYMSNELDSGAIIDCLDWPDTRSIEKTKAEAKRFSDVAPVFGPYLAYTNIACKYLTPTTNDKLTRTTNKITSIKTAPIIVIGTTRDPATPYDWAIGLHKIFTTSTLISLDADGHTGQGRGSACVDDAVDSYLLQGKSPKKNLTCSL
;
A
#
# COMPACT_ATOMS: atom_id res chain seq x y z
N MET A 1 -34.15 58.73 -51.87
CA MET A 1 -34.50 57.34 -51.62
C MET A 1 -34.20 57.05 -50.18
N LYS A 2 -35.23 56.93 -49.37
CA LYS A 2 -35.19 57.08 -47.90
C LYS A 2 -34.94 55.72 -47.22
N LYS A 3 -33.94 55.66 -46.31
CA LYS A 3 -33.72 54.59 -45.33
C LYS A 3 -34.69 54.81 -44.12
N ASN A 4 -35.47 53.82 -43.76
CA ASN A 4 -36.14 53.78 -42.49
C ASN A 4 -35.46 52.78 -41.59
N SER A 5 -35.04 53.29 -40.44
CA SER A 5 -34.44 52.58 -39.31
C SER A 5 -35.55 52.28 -38.30
N TYR A 6 -35.77 51.02 -37.93
CA TYR A 6 -36.62 50.65 -36.81
C TYR A 6 -35.73 50.16 -35.64
N LEU A 7 -35.75 50.87 -34.57
CA LEU A 7 -35.22 50.50 -33.27
C LEU A 7 -36.18 49.47 -32.65
N PHE A 8 -35.70 48.29 -32.34
CA PHE A 8 -36.34 47.33 -31.40
C PHE A 8 -35.56 47.30 -30.10
N THR A 9 -36.19 47.86 -29.06
CA THR A 9 -35.71 47.74 -27.70
C THR A 9 -36.22 46.41 -27.17
N ALA A 10 -35.28 45.45 -27.01
CA ALA A 10 -35.56 44.18 -26.34
C ALA A 10 -35.13 44.28 -24.86
N LEU A 11 -36.13 44.23 -23.99
CA LEU A 11 -35.99 44.18 -22.53
C LEU A 11 -35.62 42.73 -22.16
N ALA A 12 -34.35 42.48 -21.86
CA ALA A 12 -33.90 41.18 -21.38
C ALA A 12 -34.14 41.06 -19.88
N LEU A 13 -35.17 40.30 -19.50
CA LEU A 13 -35.37 39.85 -18.11
C LEU A 13 -34.37 38.72 -17.83
N SER A 14 -33.31 39.02 -17.10
CA SER A 14 -32.37 38.01 -16.62
C SER A 14 -32.97 37.30 -15.41
N LEU A 15 -33.56 36.12 -15.63
CA LEU A 15 -33.92 35.17 -14.58
C LEU A 15 -32.64 34.46 -14.12
N ALA A 16 -32.07 34.93 -13.00
CA ALA A 16 -30.97 34.21 -12.33
C ALA A 16 -31.58 32.98 -11.64
N LEU A 17 -31.49 31.84 -12.32
CA LEU A 17 -31.67 30.52 -11.70
C LEU A 17 -30.46 30.25 -10.80
N VAL A 18 -30.65 30.48 -9.50
CA VAL A 18 -29.77 29.96 -8.45
C VAL A 18 -29.95 28.45 -8.44
N VAL A 19 -29.20 27.74 -9.24
CA VAL A 19 -29.04 26.29 -9.10
C VAL A 19 -28.16 26.10 -7.87
N SER A 20 -28.79 25.91 -6.71
CA SER A 20 -28.13 25.30 -5.55
C SER A 20 -27.83 23.85 -5.93
N GLY A 21 -26.72 23.65 -6.63
CA GLY A 21 -26.14 22.34 -6.84
C GLY A 21 -25.64 21.84 -5.49
N CYS A 22 -26.42 20.98 -4.82
CA CYS A 22 -25.81 20.00 -3.94
C CYS A 22 -24.91 19.15 -4.83
N ALA A 23 -23.63 19.47 -4.90
CA ALA A 23 -22.64 18.54 -5.42
C ALA A 23 -22.71 17.33 -4.48
N SER A 24 -23.33 16.25 -4.93
CA SER A 24 -23.21 14.96 -4.24
C SER A 24 -21.71 14.63 -4.25
N LYS A 25 -21.10 14.52 -3.07
CA LYS A 25 -19.71 14.07 -2.96
C LYS A 25 -19.60 12.75 -3.71
N VAL A 26 -18.62 12.65 -4.61
CA VAL A 26 -18.43 11.45 -5.44
C VAL A 26 -18.28 10.24 -4.52
N GLY A 27 -19.07 9.20 -4.75
CA GLY A 27 -18.97 7.93 -4.01
C GLY A 27 -19.76 7.85 -2.70
N ILE A 28 -20.52 8.89 -2.30
CA ILE A 28 -21.35 8.87 -1.07
C ILE A 28 -22.83 8.86 -1.43
N GLU A 29 -23.58 7.90 -0.85
CA GLU A 29 -25.02 7.70 -1.10
C GLU A 29 -25.80 7.61 0.21
N LYS A 30 -27.14 7.58 0.09
CA LYS A 30 -28.03 7.33 1.22
C LYS A 30 -27.86 5.91 1.77
N PRO A 31 -28.06 5.69 3.09
CA PRO A 31 -27.92 4.38 3.70
C PRO A 31 -28.94 3.38 3.15
N LEU A 32 -28.55 2.11 3.10
CA LEU A 32 -29.47 1.01 2.85
C LEU A 32 -30.18 0.59 4.14
N SER A 33 -31.26 -0.19 4.01
CA SER A 33 -32.10 -0.62 5.14
C SER A 33 -31.47 -1.78 5.92
N GLY A 34 -30.45 -1.48 6.72
CA GLY A 34 -29.75 -2.45 7.57
C GLY A 34 -28.70 -3.28 6.85
N LEU A 35 -27.85 -3.98 7.60
CA LEU A 35 -26.69 -4.71 7.07
C LEU A 35 -27.07 -5.75 6.02
N ALA A 36 -28.18 -6.49 6.22
CA ALA A 36 -28.66 -7.48 5.26
C ALA A 36 -28.94 -6.92 3.87
N ALA A 37 -29.29 -5.63 3.75
CA ALA A 37 -29.50 -4.99 2.44
C ALA A 37 -28.17 -4.78 1.70
N TYR A 38 -27.08 -4.53 2.41
CA TYR A 38 -25.75 -4.46 1.85
C TYR A 38 -25.25 -5.86 1.43
N GLU A 39 -25.44 -6.88 2.25
CA GLU A 39 -25.00 -8.24 1.97
C GLU A 39 -25.77 -8.90 0.79
N ASN A 40 -27.05 -8.56 0.60
CA ASN A 40 -27.90 -9.11 -0.46
C ASN A 40 -28.03 -8.20 -1.68
N GLN A 41 -27.22 -7.14 -1.80
CA GLN A 41 -27.24 -6.27 -2.98
C GLN A 41 -26.86 -7.04 -4.24
N LYS A 42 -27.44 -6.65 -5.35
CA LYS A 42 -27.02 -7.13 -6.67
C LYS A 42 -25.96 -6.21 -7.24
N LEU A 43 -24.90 -6.79 -7.74
CA LEU A 43 -23.83 -6.06 -8.41
C LEU A 43 -24.20 -5.88 -9.89
N ASP A 44 -24.27 -4.61 -10.32
CA ASP A 44 -24.58 -4.25 -11.71
C ASP A 44 -23.27 -4.17 -12.50
N TRP A 45 -22.84 -5.31 -13.04
CA TRP A 45 -21.62 -5.42 -13.81
C TRP A 45 -21.75 -4.79 -15.20
N SER A 46 -20.78 -3.98 -15.59
CA SER A 46 -20.61 -3.42 -16.92
C SER A 46 -19.21 -3.73 -17.45
N THR A 47 -19.10 -3.90 -18.77
CA THR A 47 -17.79 -4.08 -19.40
C THR A 47 -16.94 -2.82 -19.22
N CYS A 48 -15.70 -3.00 -18.80
CA CYS A 48 -14.70 -1.96 -18.67
C CYS A 48 -13.35 -2.49 -19.20
N TYR A 49 -12.45 -1.58 -19.59
CA TYR A 49 -11.12 -1.95 -20.10
C TYR A 49 -11.17 -3.12 -21.11
N GLU A 50 -12.13 -3.07 -22.04
CA GLU A 50 -12.40 -4.02 -23.14
C GLU A 50 -12.91 -5.41 -22.70
N THR A 51 -12.19 -6.10 -21.78
CA THR A 51 -12.45 -7.52 -21.45
C THR A 51 -12.82 -7.75 -19.98
N PHE A 52 -12.69 -6.73 -19.13
CA PHE A 52 -13.01 -6.83 -17.72
C PHE A 52 -14.46 -6.40 -17.44
N GLU A 53 -14.91 -6.70 -16.25
CA GLU A 53 -16.20 -6.21 -15.75
C GLU A 53 -15.98 -5.38 -14.49
N CYS A 54 -16.60 -4.19 -14.46
CA CYS A 54 -16.57 -3.26 -13.34
C CYS A 54 -17.94 -3.08 -12.72
N THR A 55 -17.96 -2.80 -11.41
CA THR A 55 -19.17 -2.47 -10.66
C THR A 55 -18.82 -1.65 -9.44
N ASP A 56 -19.82 -1.01 -8.82
CA ASP A 56 -19.73 -0.41 -7.51
C ASP A 56 -20.38 -1.33 -6.47
N LEU A 57 -19.63 -1.62 -5.39
CA LEU A 57 -20.16 -2.24 -4.19
C LEU A 57 -20.56 -1.14 -3.20
N ARG A 58 -21.77 -1.22 -2.64
CA ARG A 58 -22.21 -0.33 -1.57
C ARG A 58 -21.85 -0.92 -0.21
N VAL A 59 -21.26 -0.10 0.66
CA VAL A 59 -20.91 -0.49 2.03
C VAL A 59 -21.30 0.61 3.00
N PRO A 60 -21.61 0.30 4.28
CA PRO A 60 -21.89 1.35 5.27
C PRO A 60 -20.68 2.27 5.46
N ILE A 61 -20.90 3.58 5.61
CA ILE A 61 -19.86 4.49 6.07
C ILE A 61 -19.39 4.07 7.45
N ASP A 62 -20.35 3.93 8.38
CA ASP A 62 -20.08 3.51 9.76
C ASP A 62 -20.81 2.19 10.06
N TYR A 63 -20.07 1.17 10.46
CA TYR A 63 -20.64 -0.13 10.86
C TYR A 63 -21.30 -0.11 12.23
N ALA A 64 -21.04 0.90 13.06
CA ALA A 64 -21.68 1.11 14.34
C ALA A 64 -23.02 1.88 14.20
N ASP A 65 -23.14 2.73 13.16
CA ASP A 65 -24.37 3.46 12.83
C ASP A 65 -24.66 3.41 11.32
N LEU A 66 -25.47 2.45 10.93
CA LEU A 66 -25.84 2.23 9.52
C LEU A 66 -26.71 3.36 8.92
N THR A 67 -27.07 4.38 9.70
CA THR A 67 -27.88 5.51 9.22
C THR A 67 -27.05 6.68 8.68
N VAL A 68 -25.72 6.67 8.90
CA VAL A 68 -24.79 7.73 8.47
C VAL A 68 -24.78 7.89 6.96
N GLY A 69 -24.70 6.78 6.21
CA GLY A 69 -24.64 6.80 4.75
C GLY A 69 -23.97 5.55 4.18
N THR A 70 -23.66 5.62 2.91
CA THR A 70 -23.09 4.52 2.11
C THR A 70 -21.90 5.02 1.32
N PHE A 71 -20.78 4.31 1.38
CA PHE A 71 -19.67 4.42 0.43
C PHE A 71 -19.89 3.53 -0.77
N LYS A 72 -19.40 3.98 -1.93
CA LYS A 72 -19.21 3.16 -3.12
C LYS A 72 -17.77 2.69 -3.19
N ILE A 73 -17.60 1.40 -3.27
CA ILE A 73 -16.31 0.72 -3.41
C ILE A 73 -16.21 0.20 -4.83
N SER A 74 -15.19 0.64 -5.55
CA SER A 74 -14.94 0.21 -6.93
C SER A 74 -14.41 -1.21 -6.96
N VAL A 75 -15.01 -2.03 -7.81
CA VAL A 75 -14.68 -3.46 -7.98
C VAL A 75 -14.46 -3.77 -9.44
N LEU A 76 -13.38 -4.48 -9.74
CA LEU A 76 -13.08 -5.03 -11.06
C LEU A 76 -13.03 -6.55 -10.99
N ARG A 77 -13.51 -7.22 -12.03
CA ARG A 77 -13.45 -8.66 -12.17
C ARG A 77 -12.83 -9.06 -13.52
N TYR A 78 -11.79 -9.90 -13.45
CA TYR A 78 -11.33 -10.73 -14.56
C TYR A 78 -12.04 -12.07 -14.46
N LYS A 79 -12.89 -12.40 -15.42
CA LYS A 79 -13.68 -13.63 -15.36
C LYS A 79 -12.86 -14.87 -15.61
N ALA A 80 -13.15 -15.94 -14.88
CA ALA A 80 -12.58 -17.25 -15.15
C ALA A 80 -12.74 -17.64 -16.62
N LEU A 81 -11.67 -18.09 -17.26
CA LEU A 81 -11.68 -18.41 -18.69
C LEU A 81 -12.50 -19.69 -18.96
N ASP A 82 -12.55 -20.65 -18.05
CA ASP A 82 -13.42 -21.84 -18.09
C ASP A 82 -14.57 -21.72 -17.07
N GLN A 83 -15.60 -20.99 -17.42
CA GLN A 83 -16.76 -20.75 -16.55
C GLN A 83 -17.49 -22.06 -16.13
N ALA A 84 -17.38 -23.13 -16.92
CA ALA A 84 -17.98 -24.42 -16.59
C ALA A 84 -17.27 -25.10 -15.40
N LYS A 85 -16.01 -24.75 -15.17
CA LYS A 85 -15.19 -25.29 -14.08
C LYS A 85 -14.84 -24.25 -13.01
N ARG A 86 -15.50 -23.11 -13.03
CA ARG A 86 -15.27 -22.04 -12.07
C ARG A 86 -15.41 -22.53 -10.63
N ILE A 87 -14.42 -22.22 -9.78
CA ILE A 87 -14.38 -22.56 -8.36
C ILE A 87 -15.14 -21.50 -7.53
N GLY A 88 -14.97 -20.23 -7.87
CA GLY A 88 -15.51 -19.09 -7.14
C GLY A 88 -14.77 -17.81 -7.49
N SER A 89 -14.92 -16.79 -6.67
CA SER A 89 -14.09 -15.58 -6.76
C SER A 89 -12.82 -15.75 -5.93
N LEU A 90 -11.68 -15.23 -6.44
CA LEU A 90 -10.46 -15.02 -5.69
C LEU A 90 -10.31 -13.51 -5.52
N ILE A 91 -10.57 -13.03 -4.31
CA ILE A 91 -10.40 -11.60 -3.98
C ILE A 91 -8.91 -11.34 -3.75
N VAL A 92 -8.40 -10.27 -4.36
CA VAL A 92 -6.96 -9.95 -4.34
C VAL A 92 -6.70 -8.56 -3.77
N ASN A 93 -5.53 -8.42 -3.08
CA ASN A 93 -5.06 -7.14 -2.58
C ASN A 93 -3.52 -7.10 -2.63
N PRO A 94 -2.90 -6.06 -3.25
CA PRO A 94 -1.45 -5.95 -3.40
C PRO A 94 -0.72 -5.50 -2.13
N GLY A 95 -1.41 -4.83 -1.21
CA GLY A 95 -0.82 -4.25 -0.01
C GLY A 95 -0.81 -2.72 -0.01
N GLY A 96 0.27 -2.14 0.40
CA GLY A 96 0.46 -0.73 0.71
C GLY A 96 0.63 -0.54 2.23
N PRO A 97 -0.37 -0.02 3.00
CA PRO A 97 -1.76 0.29 2.62
C PRO A 97 -1.87 1.38 1.56
N GLY A 98 -2.99 1.35 0.83
CA GLY A 98 -3.26 2.33 -0.25
C GLY A 98 -3.10 1.77 -1.66
N GLY A 99 -2.53 0.57 -1.82
CA GLY A 99 -2.42 -0.09 -3.11
C GLY A 99 -3.77 -0.50 -3.69
N SER A 100 -3.97 -0.26 -5.00
CA SER A 100 -5.21 -0.55 -5.70
C SER A 100 -5.41 -2.04 -5.95
N GLY A 101 -6.45 -2.62 -5.36
CA GLY A 101 -6.87 -3.98 -5.70
C GLY A 101 -7.46 -4.09 -7.11
N VAL A 102 -8.09 -3.03 -7.61
CA VAL A 102 -8.59 -2.95 -8.99
C VAL A 102 -7.44 -3.07 -9.98
N ASP A 103 -6.35 -2.29 -9.81
CA ASP A 103 -5.19 -2.35 -10.69
C ASP A 103 -4.44 -3.68 -10.56
N TYR A 104 -4.44 -4.29 -9.37
CA TYR A 104 -3.85 -5.61 -9.17
C TYR A 104 -4.62 -6.70 -9.92
N ALA A 105 -5.95 -6.69 -9.88
CA ALA A 105 -6.78 -7.61 -10.65
C ALA A 105 -6.75 -7.32 -12.16
N TYR A 106 -6.57 -6.06 -12.56
CA TYR A 106 -6.34 -5.70 -13.97
C TYR A 106 -5.09 -6.38 -14.53
N ASN A 107 -4.06 -6.55 -13.70
CA ASN A 107 -2.82 -7.23 -14.06
C ASN A 107 -2.81 -8.75 -13.73
N ALA A 108 -3.97 -9.37 -13.54
CA ALA A 108 -4.09 -10.76 -13.11
C ALA A 108 -3.30 -11.77 -13.99
N GLU A 109 -3.23 -11.53 -15.31
CA GLU A 109 -2.50 -12.39 -16.26
C GLU A 109 -0.99 -12.42 -16.03
N TYR A 110 -0.44 -11.40 -15.37
CA TYR A 110 0.98 -11.34 -14.99
C TYR A 110 1.25 -11.87 -13.58
N VAL A 111 0.19 -12.07 -12.79
CA VAL A 111 0.30 -12.46 -11.37
C VAL A 111 0.02 -13.94 -11.15
N PHE A 112 -0.95 -14.50 -11.88
CA PHE A 112 -1.45 -15.85 -11.66
C PHE A 112 -1.19 -16.78 -12.84
N ASP A 113 -0.96 -18.07 -12.50
CA ASP A 113 -0.84 -19.13 -13.48
C ASP A 113 -2.14 -19.25 -14.32
N PRO A 114 -2.07 -19.58 -15.60
CA PRO A 114 -3.23 -19.80 -16.46
C PRO A 114 -4.27 -20.77 -15.89
N ASP A 115 -3.85 -21.83 -15.18
CA ASP A 115 -4.77 -22.77 -14.54
C ASP A 115 -5.60 -22.12 -13.42
N VAL A 116 -5.05 -21.12 -12.71
CA VAL A 116 -5.77 -20.31 -11.72
C VAL A 116 -6.76 -19.38 -12.41
N LEU A 117 -6.32 -18.73 -13.51
CA LEU A 117 -7.18 -17.85 -14.32
C LEU A 117 -8.33 -18.60 -14.98
N ASP A 118 -8.14 -19.85 -15.39
CA ASP A 118 -9.21 -20.71 -15.89
C ASP A 118 -10.31 -20.98 -14.87
N ARG A 119 -9.96 -20.98 -13.56
CA ARG A 119 -10.82 -21.53 -12.51
C ARG A 119 -11.41 -20.49 -11.56
N TYR A 120 -10.86 -19.28 -11.50
CA TYR A 120 -11.33 -18.21 -10.62
C TYR A 120 -11.73 -16.97 -11.38
N ASP A 121 -12.82 -16.35 -10.95
CA ASP A 121 -12.96 -14.91 -11.20
C ASP A 121 -11.96 -14.20 -10.29
N ILE A 122 -10.97 -13.52 -10.85
CA ILE A 122 -10.05 -12.68 -10.08
C ILE A 122 -10.76 -11.36 -9.81
N VAL A 123 -10.98 -11.04 -8.55
CA VAL A 123 -11.74 -9.85 -8.14
C VAL A 123 -10.87 -8.92 -7.33
N GLY A 124 -10.59 -7.75 -7.87
CA GLY A 124 -9.94 -6.67 -7.17
C GLY A 124 -10.95 -5.61 -6.75
N PHE A 125 -10.71 -5.00 -5.60
CA PHE A 125 -11.44 -3.84 -5.15
C PHE A 125 -10.46 -2.82 -4.57
N ASP A 126 -10.75 -1.55 -4.79
CA ASP A 126 -10.03 -0.50 -4.07
C ASP A 126 -10.66 -0.40 -2.67
N PRO A 127 -9.90 -0.63 -1.59
CA PRO A 127 -10.46 -0.45 -0.24
C PRO A 127 -11.00 0.96 -0.03
N ARG A 128 -11.88 1.14 0.94
CA ARG A 128 -12.34 2.48 1.32
C ARG A 128 -11.17 3.44 1.52
N GLY A 129 -11.25 4.63 0.97
CA GLY A 129 -10.19 5.64 1.01
C GLY A 129 -9.12 5.50 -0.08
N VAL A 130 -9.14 4.43 -0.87
CA VAL A 130 -8.11 4.13 -1.87
C VAL A 130 -8.63 4.41 -3.27
N ASN A 131 -7.86 5.14 -4.05
CA ASN A 131 -8.07 5.41 -5.48
C ASN A 131 -9.54 5.71 -5.86
N ARG A 132 -10.24 4.75 -6.49
CA ARG A 132 -11.61 4.91 -7.02
C ARG A 132 -12.70 4.80 -5.94
N SER A 133 -12.32 4.44 -4.70
CA SER A 133 -13.24 4.12 -3.60
C SER A 133 -13.28 5.20 -2.53
N VAL A 134 -13.88 6.35 -2.86
CA VAL A 134 -13.94 7.54 -1.98
C VAL A 134 -12.52 7.90 -1.49
N PRO A 135 -11.63 8.31 -2.42
CA PRO A 135 -10.23 8.50 -2.11
C PRO A 135 -10.02 9.49 -0.96
N ILE A 136 -9.08 9.18 -0.09
CA ILE A 136 -8.54 10.15 0.86
C ILE A 136 -7.68 11.12 0.06
N GLU A 137 -7.99 12.40 0.12
CA GLU A 137 -7.25 13.47 -0.54
C GLU A 137 -6.72 14.43 0.52
N CYS A 138 -5.41 14.53 0.65
CA CYS A 138 -4.74 15.44 1.59
C CYS A 138 -3.93 16.48 0.83
N LEU A 139 -3.03 16.01 -0.02
CA LEU A 139 -2.07 16.82 -0.76
C LEU A 139 -2.48 16.96 -2.24
N SER A 140 -1.99 18.00 -2.90
CA SER A 140 -1.93 18.09 -4.36
C SER A 140 -0.65 17.42 -4.87
N ASP A 141 -0.57 17.09 -6.18
CA ASP A 141 0.61 16.46 -6.75
C ASP A 141 1.92 17.24 -6.46
N PRO A 142 2.00 18.59 -6.58
CA PRO A 142 3.19 19.32 -6.17
C PRO A 142 3.50 19.22 -4.68
N GLU A 143 2.49 19.24 -3.79
CA GLU A 143 2.69 19.07 -2.35
C GLU A 143 3.14 17.63 -2.03
N THR A 144 2.72 16.65 -2.81
CA THR A 144 3.19 15.26 -2.72
C THR A 144 4.67 15.16 -3.11
N ASP A 145 5.10 15.84 -4.20
CA ASP A 145 6.52 15.96 -4.55
C ASP A 145 7.35 16.57 -3.40
N GLU A 146 6.85 17.65 -2.78
CA GLU A 146 7.50 18.30 -1.64
C GLU A 146 7.56 17.37 -0.42
N SER A 147 6.50 16.61 -0.15
CA SER A 147 6.44 15.67 0.96
C SER A 147 7.48 14.56 0.84
N TYR A 148 7.59 13.91 -0.33
CA TYR A 148 8.60 12.89 -0.57
C TYR A 148 10.04 13.43 -0.55
N ALA A 149 10.23 14.68 -0.96
CA ALA A 149 11.53 15.34 -0.94
C ALA A 149 11.91 15.92 0.43
N SER A 150 10.97 15.95 1.40
CA SER A 150 11.19 16.53 2.73
C SER A 150 12.21 15.71 3.53
N ASP A 151 12.81 16.36 4.55
CA ASP A 151 13.76 15.71 5.44
C ASP A 151 13.08 14.67 6.33
N ALA A 152 13.32 13.38 6.06
CA ALA A 152 12.82 12.25 6.86
C ALA A 152 13.70 11.92 8.08
N LYS A 153 14.87 12.56 8.19
CA LYS A 153 15.87 12.33 9.26
C LYS A 153 16.23 13.63 9.96
N PRO A 154 15.33 14.26 10.74
CA PRO A 154 15.63 15.51 11.42
C PRO A 154 16.78 15.33 12.41
N ASP A 155 17.92 15.94 12.12
CA ASP A 155 19.16 15.86 12.92
C ASP A 155 19.29 17.01 13.94
N THR A 156 18.56 18.11 13.70
CA THR A 156 18.55 19.29 14.56
C THR A 156 17.16 19.55 15.16
N GLU A 157 17.11 20.35 16.23
CA GLU A 157 15.84 20.74 16.84
C GLU A 157 14.94 21.52 15.83
N SER A 158 15.54 22.38 15.01
CA SER A 158 14.80 23.15 13.99
C SER A 158 14.21 22.26 12.90
N GLU A 159 14.94 21.24 12.46
CA GLU A 159 14.42 20.26 11.49
C GLU A 159 13.29 19.43 12.09
N LEU A 160 13.42 19.02 13.35
CA LEU A 160 12.34 18.32 14.04
C LEU A 160 11.11 19.20 14.23
N GLU A 161 11.27 20.47 14.61
CA GLU A 161 10.16 21.43 14.69
C GLU A 161 9.45 21.56 13.33
N LYS A 162 10.22 21.62 12.24
CA LYS A 162 9.67 21.64 10.88
C LYS A 162 8.91 20.34 10.57
N ALA A 163 9.50 19.17 10.81
CA ALA A 163 8.86 17.88 10.56
C ALA A 163 7.56 17.71 11.34
N LEU A 164 7.50 18.23 12.57
CA LEU A 164 6.29 18.25 13.40
C LEU A 164 5.22 19.19 12.80
N ALA A 165 5.62 20.38 12.35
CA ALA A 165 4.71 21.33 11.73
C ALA A 165 4.15 20.80 10.40
N ASP A 166 5.00 20.22 9.55
CA ASP A 166 4.60 19.60 8.27
C ASP A 166 3.63 18.42 8.52
N SER A 167 3.91 17.60 9.55
CA SER A 167 3.04 16.49 9.94
C SER A 167 1.67 16.95 10.45
N GLN A 168 1.62 18.03 11.21
CA GLN A 168 0.38 18.64 11.68
C GLN A 168 -0.42 19.25 10.52
N ASP A 169 0.25 19.94 9.60
CA ASP A 169 -0.37 20.52 8.40
C ASP A 169 -0.97 19.43 7.51
N PHE A 170 -0.23 18.34 7.28
CA PHE A 170 -0.71 17.17 6.55
C PHE A 170 -2.02 16.62 7.12
N ILE A 171 -2.07 16.32 8.42
CA ILE A 171 -3.28 15.79 9.06
C ILE A 171 -4.43 16.83 8.99
N SER A 172 -4.14 18.11 9.21
CA SER A 172 -5.16 19.16 9.10
C SER A 172 -5.79 19.24 7.71
N LYS A 173 -4.96 19.14 6.66
CA LYS A 173 -5.43 19.07 5.26
C LYS A 173 -6.28 17.82 5.00
N CYS A 174 -5.89 16.67 5.54
CA CYS A 174 -6.67 15.45 5.44
C CYS A 174 -8.04 15.59 6.12
N GLU A 175 -8.10 16.14 7.34
CA GLU A 175 -9.35 16.34 8.08
C GLU A 175 -10.28 17.36 7.40
N GLU A 176 -9.73 18.42 6.81
CA GLU A 176 -10.50 19.45 6.10
C GLU A 176 -11.19 18.88 4.84
N LYS A 177 -10.49 18.03 4.10
CA LYS A 177 -10.98 17.50 2.82
C LYS A 177 -11.86 16.25 2.99
N ASN A 178 -11.70 15.48 4.08
CA ASN A 178 -12.35 14.17 4.26
C ASN A 178 -13.24 14.11 5.50
N GLU A 179 -14.56 14.22 5.30
CA GLU A 179 -15.57 14.26 6.38
C GLU A 179 -15.60 12.99 7.26
N TYR A 180 -15.25 11.82 6.69
CA TYR A 180 -15.35 10.52 7.37
C TYR A 180 -13.99 9.88 7.61
N LEU A 181 -12.94 10.67 7.83
CA LEU A 181 -11.56 10.21 7.88
C LEU A 181 -11.34 9.01 8.82
N ASN A 182 -12.03 9.02 9.97
CA ASN A 182 -11.95 7.93 10.96
C ASN A 182 -12.62 6.61 10.53
N GLN A 183 -13.26 6.56 9.37
CA GLN A 183 -13.94 5.35 8.89
C GLN A 183 -13.11 4.52 7.92
N PHE A 184 -11.88 4.96 7.61
CA PHE A 184 -11.02 4.31 6.60
C PHE A 184 -10.06 3.26 7.19
N SER A 185 -10.32 2.72 8.39
CA SER A 185 -9.48 1.68 9.01
C SER A 185 -9.53 0.34 8.27
N THR A 186 -8.47 -0.45 8.39
CA THR A 186 -8.42 -1.83 7.86
C THR A 186 -9.51 -2.72 8.45
N ALA A 187 -9.91 -2.48 9.70
CA ALA A 187 -11.02 -3.20 10.30
C ALA A 187 -12.34 -3.01 9.55
N ASN A 188 -12.62 -1.79 9.07
CA ASN A 188 -13.79 -1.52 8.25
C ASN A 188 -13.64 -2.07 6.83
N ALA A 189 -12.45 -1.99 6.22
CA ALA A 189 -12.16 -2.62 4.93
C ALA A 189 -12.34 -4.16 4.96
N ALA A 190 -11.97 -4.80 6.07
CA ALA A 190 -12.22 -6.23 6.25
C ALA A 190 -13.71 -6.59 6.32
N ARG A 191 -14.54 -5.69 6.87
CA ARG A 191 -16.02 -5.87 6.84
C ARG A 191 -16.58 -5.63 5.44
N ASP A 192 -16.03 -4.67 4.70
CA ASP A 192 -16.39 -4.46 3.28
C ASP A 192 -16.12 -5.72 2.46
N MET A 193 -15.01 -6.42 2.72
CA MET A 193 -14.71 -7.69 2.05
C MET A 193 -15.78 -8.76 2.31
N ASP A 194 -16.39 -8.79 3.50
CA ASP A 194 -17.47 -9.75 3.76
C ASP A 194 -18.77 -9.39 3.01
N ILE A 195 -19.06 -8.11 2.89
CA ILE A 195 -20.16 -7.63 2.03
C ILE A 195 -19.86 -7.99 0.56
N LEU A 196 -18.63 -7.75 0.08
CA LEU A 196 -18.23 -8.12 -1.28
C LEU A 196 -18.40 -9.62 -1.52
N ARG A 197 -17.87 -10.46 -0.63
CA ARG A 197 -18.05 -11.91 -0.68
C ARG A 197 -19.52 -12.30 -0.81
N ALA A 198 -20.38 -11.71 0.02
CA ALA A 198 -21.82 -12.01 0.04
C ALA A 198 -22.49 -11.56 -1.28
N ALA A 199 -22.19 -10.36 -1.76
CA ALA A 199 -22.73 -9.80 -3.01
C ALA A 199 -22.26 -10.58 -4.26
N LEU A 200 -21.05 -11.19 -4.22
CA LEU A 200 -20.57 -12.12 -5.24
C LEU A 200 -21.26 -13.50 -5.19
N GLY A 201 -22.03 -13.78 -4.13
CA GLY A 201 -22.71 -15.07 -3.91
C GLY A 201 -21.81 -16.18 -3.37
N ASP A 202 -20.59 -15.85 -2.94
CA ASP A 202 -19.64 -16.83 -2.42
C ASP A 202 -19.91 -17.13 -0.93
N LYS A 203 -20.00 -18.42 -0.58
CA LYS A 203 -20.20 -18.84 0.81
C LYS A 203 -18.98 -18.57 1.68
N LYS A 204 -17.79 -18.65 1.10
CA LYS A 204 -16.51 -18.45 1.75
C LYS A 204 -15.64 -17.54 0.92
N LEU A 205 -14.81 -16.74 1.58
CA LEU A 205 -13.84 -15.86 0.95
C LEU A 205 -12.63 -16.69 0.51
N ASN A 206 -12.34 -16.73 -0.81
CA ASN A 206 -11.00 -17.08 -1.27
C ASN A 206 -10.23 -15.76 -1.44
N TYR A 207 -9.03 -15.71 -0.91
CA TYR A 207 -8.27 -14.47 -0.80
C TYR A 207 -6.79 -14.68 -1.07
N PHE A 208 -6.21 -13.74 -1.80
CA PHE A 208 -4.77 -13.65 -2.01
C PHE A 208 -4.32 -12.23 -1.66
N GLY A 209 -3.58 -12.09 -0.58
CA GLY A 209 -3.08 -10.80 -0.11
C GLY A 209 -1.57 -10.79 -0.02
N LYS A 210 -0.96 -9.74 -0.55
CA LYS A 210 0.48 -9.47 -0.44
C LYS A 210 0.74 -8.35 0.56
N SER A 211 1.87 -8.39 1.27
CA SER A 211 2.33 -7.30 2.13
C SER A 211 1.25 -6.89 3.15
N TYR A 212 0.91 -5.59 3.25
CA TYR A 212 -0.22 -5.12 4.06
C TYR A 212 -1.52 -5.89 3.79
N GLY A 213 -1.75 -6.39 2.56
CA GLY A 213 -2.91 -7.24 2.26
C GLY A 213 -3.01 -8.48 3.14
N THR A 214 -1.90 -8.94 3.73
CA THR A 214 -1.90 -10.03 4.70
C THR A 214 -2.49 -9.61 6.04
N TYR A 215 -2.30 -8.35 6.46
CA TYR A 215 -2.94 -7.79 7.64
C TYR A 215 -4.46 -7.63 7.43
N LEU A 216 -4.89 -7.13 6.27
CA LEU A 216 -6.29 -7.06 5.88
C LEU A 216 -6.94 -8.46 5.91
N GLY A 217 -6.29 -9.48 5.31
CA GLY A 217 -6.75 -10.87 5.34
C GLY A 217 -6.80 -11.45 6.76
N THR A 218 -5.85 -11.07 7.62
CA THR A 218 -5.81 -11.50 9.03
C THR A 218 -6.99 -10.93 9.82
N LEU A 219 -7.31 -9.64 9.66
CA LEU A 219 -8.48 -9.05 10.32
C LEU A 219 -9.78 -9.64 9.80
N TYR A 220 -9.88 -9.92 8.49
CA TYR A 220 -11.03 -10.66 7.95
C TYR A 220 -11.19 -12.04 8.63
N ALA A 221 -10.11 -12.79 8.71
CA ALA A 221 -10.13 -14.12 9.33
C ALA A 221 -10.46 -14.06 10.84
N GLN A 222 -10.06 -12.99 11.52
CA GLN A 222 -10.40 -12.76 12.91
C GLN A 222 -11.91 -12.48 13.11
N PHE A 223 -12.49 -11.65 12.24
CA PHE A 223 -13.91 -11.27 12.34
C PHE A 223 -14.83 -12.37 11.82
N PHE A 224 -14.42 -13.11 10.81
CA PHE A 224 -15.22 -14.06 10.07
C PHE A 224 -14.53 -15.43 9.89
N PRO A 225 -14.03 -16.08 10.97
CA PRO A 225 -13.21 -17.29 10.84
C PRO A 225 -13.93 -18.43 10.10
N ASP A 226 -15.23 -18.55 10.26
CA ASP A 226 -16.04 -19.58 9.60
C ASP A 226 -16.31 -19.29 8.11
N LYS A 227 -16.05 -18.06 7.66
CA LYS A 227 -16.24 -17.62 6.27
C LYS A 227 -14.96 -17.68 5.44
N VAL A 228 -13.82 -18.03 6.03
CA VAL A 228 -12.56 -18.20 5.32
C VAL A 228 -12.63 -19.46 4.43
N GLY A 229 -12.28 -19.29 3.16
CA GLY A 229 -12.09 -20.33 2.16
C GLY A 229 -10.62 -20.66 1.98
N ARG A 230 -10.12 -20.53 0.74
CA ARG A 230 -8.69 -20.64 0.42
C ARG A 230 -8.05 -19.26 0.58
N MET A 231 -7.06 -19.18 1.45
CA MET A 231 -6.42 -17.90 1.78
C MET A 231 -4.91 -18.04 1.72
N VAL A 232 -4.27 -17.18 0.96
CA VAL A 232 -2.82 -17.06 0.84
C VAL A 232 -2.41 -15.67 1.33
N LEU A 233 -1.45 -15.62 2.25
CA LEU A 233 -0.92 -14.42 2.88
C LEU A 233 0.58 -14.37 2.62
N ASP A 234 1.01 -13.57 1.63
CA ASP A 234 2.36 -13.54 1.09
C ASP A 234 3.09 -12.24 1.46
N GLY A 235 4.31 -12.33 2.01
CA GLY A 235 4.98 -11.19 2.61
C GLY A 235 4.24 -10.74 3.88
N ALA A 236 4.16 -11.64 4.85
CA ALA A 236 3.21 -11.57 5.95
C ALA A 236 3.54 -10.50 7.00
N VAL A 237 2.52 -9.75 7.43
CA VAL A 237 2.59 -8.80 8.54
C VAL A 237 2.17 -9.50 9.85
N ASP A 238 2.99 -9.38 10.91
CA ASP A 238 2.60 -9.82 12.25
C ASP A 238 1.74 -8.75 12.93
N PRO A 239 0.43 -8.99 13.15
CA PRO A 239 -0.47 -7.98 13.72
C PRO A 239 -0.20 -7.67 15.20
N ASN A 240 0.66 -8.42 15.86
CA ASN A 240 0.91 -8.34 17.31
C ASN A 240 2.14 -7.50 17.69
N ILE A 241 2.96 -7.10 16.73
CA ILE A 241 4.09 -6.22 17.02
C ILE A 241 3.63 -4.76 17.12
N SER A 242 4.29 -3.98 17.99
CA SER A 242 3.99 -2.56 18.09
C SER A 242 4.50 -1.82 16.86
N ILE A 243 3.94 -0.64 16.56
CA ILE A 243 4.42 0.18 15.45
C ILE A 243 5.91 0.52 15.56
N LEU A 244 6.40 0.74 16.76
CA LEU A 244 7.83 0.97 17.01
C LEU A 244 8.68 -0.24 16.59
N GLU A 245 8.31 -1.44 17.04
CA GLU A 245 9.05 -2.66 16.67
C GLU A 245 8.87 -3.03 15.21
N GLN A 246 7.72 -2.69 14.61
CA GLN A 246 7.49 -2.84 13.18
C GLN A 246 8.47 -1.97 12.39
N ASN A 247 8.55 -0.68 12.69
CA ASN A 247 9.46 0.25 12.00
C ASN A 247 10.94 -0.12 12.23
N ILE A 248 11.32 -0.53 13.46
CA ILE A 248 12.69 -0.98 13.74
C ILE A 248 13.04 -2.23 12.93
N SER A 249 12.17 -3.24 12.93
CA SER A 249 12.44 -4.49 12.20
C SER A 249 12.43 -4.27 10.68
N GLN A 250 11.60 -3.38 10.16
CA GLN A 250 11.62 -2.97 8.76
C GLN A 250 12.92 -2.24 8.40
N ALA A 251 13.40 -1.32 9.24
CA ALA A 251 14.69 -0.67 9.05
C ALA A 251 15.85 -1.70 8.98
N VAL A 252 15.84 -2.70 9.88
CA VAL A 252 16.80 -3.81 9.85
C VAL A 252 16.65 -4.62 8.57
N GLY A 253 15.43 -4.93 8.13
CA GLY A 253 15.18 -5.68 6.89
C GLY A 253 15.74 -4.97 5.66
N PHE A 254 15.56 -3.64 5.55
CA PHE A 254 16.17 -2.85 4.48
C PHE A 254 17.70 -2.83 4.55
N ASP A 255 18.30 -2.71 5.73
CA ASP A 255 19.76 -2.78 5.88
C ASP A 255 20.30 -4.19 5.55
N GLU A 256 19.56 -5.25 5.86
CA GLU A 256 19.89 -6.62 5.48
C GLU A 256 19.82 -6.82 3.95
N ALA A 257 18.76 -6.34 3.31
CA ALA A 257 18.62 -6.37 1.85
C ALA A 257 19.71 -5.54 1.15
N LEU A 258 20.05 -4.37 1.70
CA LEU A 258 21.20 -3.58 1.21
C LEU A 258 22.50 -4.35 1.34
N ASN A 259 22.72 -5.07 2.43
CA ASN A 259 23.91 -5.90 2.61
C ASN A 259 23.98 -7.05 1.59
N ALA A 260 22.83 -7.66 1.26
CA ALA A 260 22.76 -8.69 0.21
C ALA A 260 23.07 -8.09 -1.17
N PHE A 261 22.50 -6.92 -1.48
CA PHE A 261 22.85 -6.15 -2.69
C PHE A 261 24.34 -5.83 -2.76
N LEU A 262 24.98 -5.38 -1.66
CA LEU A 262 26.40 -5.06 -1.63
C LEU A 262 27.27 -6.32 -1.89
N ALA A 263 26.86 -7.48 -1.38
CA ALA A 263 27.55 -8.74 -1.62
C ALA A 263 27.44 -9.18 -3.08
N ASP A 264 26.27 -9.01 -3.71
CA ASP A 264 26.10 -9.23 -5.16
C ASP A 264 26.94 -8.24 -5.96
N CYS A 265 26.81 -6.96 -5.67
CA CYS A 265 27.51 -5.89 -6.38
C CYS A 265 29.04 -6.12 -6.40
N ALA A 266 29.61 -6.54 -5.28
CA ALA A 266 31.05 -6.83 -5.19
C ALA A 266 31.55 -7.90 -6.17
N ASN A 267 30.64 -8.73 -6.68
CA ASN A 267 30.94 -9.77 -7.67
C ASN A 267 30.65 -9.33 -9.12
N GLN A 268 30.17 -8.09 -9.32
CA GLN A 268 29.86 -7.55 -10.65
C GLN A 268 30.94 -6.59 -11.14
N ASP A 269 31.38 -6.74 -12.38
CA ASP A 269 32.41 -5.88 -12.99
C ASP A 269 32.03 -4.38 -12.99
N ASN A 270 30.73 -4.07 -12.98
CA ASN A 270 30.21 -2.70 -13.03
C ASN A 270 29.78 -2.16 -11.66
N CYS A 271 30.18 -2.78 -10.55
CA CYS A 271 29.87 -2.29 -9.22
C CYS A 271 30.60 -0.95 -8.94
N PRO A 272 29.89 0.12 -8.66
CA PRO A 272 30.52 1.42 -8.37
C PRO A 272 30.97 1.56 -6.90
N LEU A 273 30.62 0.59 -6.06
CA LEU A 273 30.92 0.60 -4.63
C LEU A 273 32.11 -0.26 -4.28
N PRO A 274 32.85 0.05 -3.20
CA PRO A 274 33.93 -0.82 -2.71
C PRO A 274 33.46 -2.25 -2.42
N ALA A 275 34.31 -3.24 -2.69
CA ALA A 275 34.01 -4.63 -2.34
C ALA A 275 33.96 -4.89 -0.82
N ASN A 276 34.65 -4.07 -0.04
CA ASN A 276 34.54 -4.12 1.42
C ASN A 276 33.21 -3.48 1.86
N ARG A 277 32.38 -4.26 2.56
CA ARG A 277 31.05 -3.85 3.03
C ARG A 277 31.08 -2.55 3.83
N GLN A 278 32.00 -2.41 4.78
CA GLN A 278 32.05 -1.23 5.65
C GLN A 278 32.43 0.02 4.87
N GLU A 279 33.35 -0.11 3.92
CA GLU A 279 33.73 0.98 3.03
C GLU A 279 32.57 1.35 2.08
N ALA A 280 31.84 0.37 1.56
CA ALA A 280 30.66 0.61 0.73
C ALA A 280 29.56 1.36 1.49
N ILE A 281 29.23 0.93 2.70
CA ILE A 281 28.29 1.63 3.58
C ILE A 281 28.76 3.07 3.88
N ALA A 282 30.05 3.27 4.14
CA ALA A 282 30.61 4.61 4.37
C ALA A 282 30.48 5.52 3.12
N VAL A 283 30.64 4.96 1.91
CA VAL A 283 30.40 5.70 0.66
C VAL A 283 28.93 6.09 0.53
N ILE A 284 27.99 5.17 0.83
CA ILE A 284 26.55 5.44 0.80
C ILE A 284 26.18 6.53 1.80
N ILE A 285 26.59 6.42 3.06
CA ILE A 285 26.32 7.43 4.11
C ILE A 285 26.93 8.80 3.70
N THR A 286 28.14 8.79 3.10
CA THR A 286 28.75 10.02 2.62
C THR A 286 27.93 10.67 1.49
N LEU A 287 27.38 9.86 0.58
CA LEU A 287 26.49 10.36 -0.49
C LEU A 287 25.24 10.98 0.11
N LEU A 288 24.57 10.29 1.02
CA LEU A 288 23.37 10.75 1.71
C LEU A 288 23.63 12.09 2.43
N THR A 289 24.66 12.13 3.28
CA THR A 289 25.01 13.36 4.02
C THR A 289 25.33 14.55 3.11
N LYS A 290 26.00 14.32 1.97
CA LYS A 290 26.25 15.38 0.99
C LYS A 290 24.99 15.86 0.32
N SER A 291 24.07 14.95 0.01
CA SER A 291 22.81 15.25 -0.67
C SER A 291 21.80 15.94 0.24
N ALA A 292 21.90 15.79 1.55
CA ALA A 292 21.14 16.60 2.51
C ALA A 292 21.45 18.11 2.35
N ALA A 293 22.73 18.46 2.23
CA ALA A 293 23.13 19.86 2.04
C ALA A 293 23.06 20.33 0.56
N ASN A 294 23.28 19.43 -0.38
CA ASN A 294 23.34 19.71 -1.82
C ASN A 294 22.64 18.60 -2.59
N PRO A 295 21.31 18.63 -2.74
CA PRO A 295 20.56 17.65 -3.48
C PRO A 295 21.04 17.49 -4.93
N LEU A 296 20.97 16.28 -5.47
CA LEU A 296 21.56 15.94 -6.76
C LEU A 296 20.61 16.31 -7.91
N PRO A 297 21.08 17.09 -8.90
CA PRO A 297 20.29 17.41 -10.08
C PRO A 297 20.20 16.20 -11.03
N ARG A 298 19.18 16.20 -11.90
CA ARG A 298 19.20 15.34 -13.08
C ARG A 298 20.31 15.78 -14.05
N LYS A 299 21.04 14.81 -14.60
CA LYS A 299 21.95 15.03 -15.73
C LYS A 299 21.16 15.20 -17.03
N THR A 300 20.11 14.40 -17.19
CA THR A 300 19.22 14.43 -18.34
C THR A 300 18.06 15.36 -18.03
N LYS A 301 17.93 16.44 -18.79
CA LYS A 301 16.81 17.36 -18.60
C LYS A 301 15.51 16.68 -19.01
N VAL A 302 14.58 16.59 -18.08
CA VAL A 302 13.19 16.16 -18.31
C VAL A 302 12.33 17.42 -18.39
N GLU A 303 11.44 17.48 -19.37
CA GLU A 303 10.56 18.64 -19.54
C GLU A 303 9.59 18.72 -18.34
N ASN A 304 9.51 19.90 -17.74
CA ASN A 304 8.68 20.18 -16.56
C ASN A 304 9.04 19.38 -15.28
N ASP A 305 10.25 18.81 -15.19
CA ASP A 305 10.74 18.16 -13.98
C ASP A 305 12.11 18.73 -13.59
N ASP A 306 12.09 19.73 -12.72
CA ASP A 306 13.28 20.36 -12.14
C ASP A 306 13.58 19.84 -10.71
N ARG A 307 12.95 18.71 -10.29
CA ARG A 307 13.19 18.11 -8.97
C ARG A 307 14.64 17.69 -8.82
N LEU A 308 15.08 17.72 -7.57
CA LEU A 308 16.40 17.26 -7.15
C LEU A 308 16.25 15.96 -6.33
N ALA A 309 17.20 15.05 -6.49
CA ALA A 309 17.27 13.91 -5.59
C ALA A 309 17.84 14.37 -4.24
N THR A 310 16.92 14.63 -3.30
CA THR A 310 17.26 14.90 -1.89
C THR A 310 17.75 13.64 -1.21
N GLU A 311 18.28 13.75 -0.01
CA GLU A 311 18.65 12.60 0.82
C GLU A 311 17.47 11.59 0.94
N SER A 312 16.25 12.07 1.20
CA SER A 312 15.04 11.26 1.33
C SER A 312 14.67 10.55 0.02
N ILE A 313 14.76 11.25 -1.12
CA ILE A 313 14.53 10.64 -2.45
C ILE A 313 15.57 9.56 -2.77
N ILE A 314 16.84 9.76 -2.39
CA ILE A 314 17.89 8.75 -2.57
C ILE A 314 17.60 7.50 -1.73
N VAL A 315 17.18 7.69 -0.49
CA VAL A 315 16.77 6.58 0.40
C VAL A 315 15.55 5.85 -0.14
N LEU A 316 14.52 6.59 -0.58
CA LEU A 316 13.30 6.02 -1.18
C LEU A 316 13.60 5.23 -2.45
N GLY A 317 14.39 5.80 -3.38
CA GLY A 317 14.80 5.10 -4.60
C GLY A 317 15.67 3.88 -4.31
N THR A 318 16.54 3.94 -3.28
CA THR A 318 17.31 2.78 -2.82
C THR A 318 16.39 1.70 -2.26
N ALA A 319 15.44 2.06 -1.38
CA ALA A 319 14.44 1.14 -0.84
C ALA A 319 13.62 0.47 -1.95
N SER A 320 13.10 1.26 -2.91
CA SER A 320 12.38 0.77 -4.08
C SER A 320 13.14 -0.34 -4.82
N ALA A 321 14.43 -0.11 -5.09
CA ALA A 321 15.27 -1.08 -5.80
C ALA A 321 15.54 -2.36 -5.00
N LEU A 322 15.46 -2.33 -3.67
CA LEU A 322 15.67 -3.50 -2.80
C LEU A 322 14.46 -4.45 -2.75
N TYR A 323 13.31 -4.04 -3.26
CA TYR A 323 12.14 -4.92 -3.39
C TYR A 323 12.34 -6.04 -4.42
N ASP A 324 13.25 -5.84 -5.39
CA ASP A 324 13.46 -6.76 -6.50
C ASP A 324 14.95 -6.87 -6.85
N ASP A 325 15.51 -8.06 -6.65
CA ASP A 325 16.91 -8.35 -6.93
C ASP A 325 17.21 -8.46 -8.45
N VAL A 326 16.21 -8.80 -9.27
CA VAL A 326 16.36 -9.00 -10.71
C VAL A 326 16.37 -7.65 -11.45
N ASP A 327 15.35 -6.82 -11.26
CA ASP A 327 15.17 -5.56 -11.97
C ASP A 327 15.70 -4.34 -11.18
N GLY A 328 15.61 -4.36 -9.86
CA GLY A 328 15.96 -3.26 -8.97
C GLY A 328 17.47 -3.12 -8.79
N TRP A 329 18.19 -4.23 -8.50
CA TRP A 329 19.62 -4.16 -8.20
C TRP A 329 20.50 -3.64 -9.36
N PRO A 330 20.27 -4.00 -10.64
CA PRO A 330 20.99 -3.36 -11.76
C PRO A 330 20.78 -1.84 -11.85
N LYS A 331 19.55 -1.37 -11.60
CA LYS A 331 19.24 0.06 -11.56
C LYS A 331 19.93 0.73 -10.37
N LEU A 332 19.97 0.08 -9.20
CA LEU A 332 20.62 0.61 -8.01
C LEU A 332 22.14 0.77 -8.19
N ARG A 333 22.81 -0.17 -8.89
CA ARG A 333 24.23 0.02 -9.28
C ARG A 333 24.40 1.27 -10.15
N THR A 334 23.50 1.49 -11.10
CA THR A 334 23.51 2.69 -11.95
C THR A 334 23.27 3.95 -11.13
N ALA A 335 22.30 3.94 -10.22
CA ALA A 335 21.98 5.06 -9.36
C ALA A 335 23.17 5.50 -8.48
N PHE A 336 23.88 4.55 -7.86
CA PHE A 336 25.07 4.87 -7.06
C PHE A 336 26.23 5.38 -7.93
N LEU A 337 26.41 4.86 -9.16
CA LEU A 337 27.42 5.38 -10.11
C LEU A 337 27.14 6.85 -10.49
N GLU A 338 25.88 7.17 -10.77
CA GLU A 338 25.45 8.54 -11.09
C GLU A 338 25.57 9.46 -9.87
N GLY A 339 25.13 8.99 -8.69
CA GLY A 339 25.23 9.73 -7.43
C GLY A 339 26.66 10.13 -7.08
N GLN A 340 27.64 9.23 -7.27
CA GLN A 340 29.06 9.55 -7.08
C GLN A 340 29.59 10.59 -8.07
N ARG A 341 28.92 10.75 -9.22
CA ARG A 341 29.23 11.77 -10.25
C ARG A 341 28.45 13.07 -10.06
N GLY A 342 27.60 13.14 -9.04
CA GLY A 342 26.81 14.33 -8.69
C GLY A 342 25.47 14.42 -9.42
N PHE A 343 24.89 13.30 -9.89
CA PHE A 343 23.60 13.24 -10.57
C PHE A 343 22.63 12.27 -9.87
N GLY A 344 21.33 12.59 -9.92
CA GLY A 344 20.28 11.86 -9.23
C GLY A 344 19.22 11.20 -10.12
N ASP A 345 19.49 11.08 -11.45
CA ASP A 345 18.48 10.62 -12.43
C ASP A 345 17.84 9.30 -12.01
N THR A 346 18.63 8.24 -11.84
CA THR A 346 18.11 6.90 -11.54
C THR A 346 17.50 6.81 -10.14
N PHE A 347 17.94 7.58 -9.14
CA PHE A 347 17.28 7.64 -7.83
C PHE A 347 15.89 8.25 -7.93
N LEU A 348 15.71 9.32 -8.70
CA LEU A 348 14.41 9.93 -8.97
C LEU A 348 13.49 8.94 -9.72
N ASP A 349 14.01 8.25 -10.75
CA ASP A 349 13.22 7.28 -11.52
C ASP A 349 12.76 6.09 -10.67
N LEU A 350 13.62 5.60 -9.76
CA LEU A 350 13.27 4.54 -8.81
C LEU A 350 12.24 5.00 -7.78
N ALA A 351 12.36 6.24 -7.29
CA ALA A 351 11.36 6.83 -6.40
C ALA A 351 10.03 7.02 -7.13
N ASP A 352 10.03 7.54 -8.37
CA ASP A 352 8.84 7.71 -9.19
C ASP A 352 8.15 6.36 -9.49
N GLN A 353 8.93 5.32 -9.78
CA GLN A 353 8.41 3.96 -9.96
C GLN A 353 7.69 3.45 -8.71
N TYR A 354 8.25 3.71 -7.52
CA TYR A 354 7.68 3.28 -6.26
C TYR A 354 6.40 4.05 -5.89
N THR A 355 6.42 5.36 -6.12
CA THR A 355 5.31 6.25 -5.73
C THR A 355 4.20 6.34 -6.77
N GLY A 356 4.40 5.77 -7.96
CA GLY A 356 3.46 5.87 -9.07
C GLY A 356 3.39 7.27 -9.71
N ARG A 357 4.47 8.06 -9.59
CA ARG A 357 4.53 9.37 -10.21
C ARG A 357 4.79 9.27 -11.71
N SER A 358 3.94 9.88 -12.50
CA SER A 358 4.03 9.95 -13.96
C SER A 358 5.02 11.04 -14.42
N SER A 359 5.49 10.93 -15.66
CA SER A 359 6.44 11.89 -16.24
C SER A 359 5.89 13.32 -16.40
N ASP A 360 4.57 13.49 -16.36
CA ASP A 360 3.91 14.80 -16.39
C ASP A 360 3.73 15.42 -14.99
N GLY A 361 4.19 14.72 -13.93
CA GLY A 361 4.15 15.19 -12.55
C GLY A 361 2.87 14.81 -11.79
N THR A 362 1.97 14.04 -12.39
CA THR A 362 0.77 13.53 -11.72
C THR A 362 1.05 12.22 -11.02
N TYR A 363 0.30 11.92 -9.95
CA TYR A 363 0.34 10.64 -9.26
C TYR A 363 -0.80 9.74 -9.72
N MET A 364 -0.48 8.48 -10.04
CA MET A 364 -1.48 7.49 -10.48
C MET A 364 -2.34 6.96 -9.34
N SER A 365 -1.91 7.19 -8.10
CA SER A 365 -2.61 6.73 -6.89
C SER A 365 -2.52 7.76 -5.78
N ASN A 366 -3.44 7.67 -4.81
CA ASN A 366 -3.41 8.43 -3.57
C ASN A 366 -2.71 7.66 -2.43
N GLU A 367 -1.75 6.80 -2.75
CA GLU A 367 -1.16 5.84 -1.80
C GLU A 367 -0.45 6.53 -0.63
N LEU A 368 0.21 7.69 -0.85
CA LEU A 368 0.80 8.47 0.24
C LEU A 368 -0.26 8.89 1.26
N ASP A 369 -1.33 9.53 0.79
CA ASP A 369 -2.39 10.06 1.63
C ASP A 369 -3.16 8.93 2.33
N SER A 370 -3.63 7.95 1.55
CA SER A 370 -4.43 6.84 2.06
C SER A 370 -3.62 5.94 2.97
N GLY A 371 -2.38 5.63 2.60
CA GLY A 371 -1.47 4.79 3.39
C GLY A 371 -1.18 5.42 4.75
N ALA A 372 -0.81 6.69 4.78
CA ALA A 372 -0.52 7.39 6.03
C ALA A 372 -1.73 7.43 6.98
N ILE A 373 -2.92 7.72 6.46
CA ILE A 373 -4.14 7.79 7.29
C ILE A 373 -4.57 6.39 7.77
N ILE A 374 -4.54 5.37 6.90
CA ILE A 374 -4.88 4.00 7.29
C ILE A 374 -3.92 3.51 8.36
N ASP A 375 -2.62 3.72 8.20
CA ASP A 375 -1.62 3.37 9.21
C ASP A 375 -1.87 4.07 10.54
N CYS A 376 -2.18 5.37 10.52
CA CYS A 376 -2.49 6.10 11.75
C CYS A 376 -3.76 5.60 12.45
N LEU A 377 -4.78 5.17 11.70
CA LEU A 377 -6.00 4.59 12.26
C LEU A 377 -5.75 3.18 12.84
N ASP A 378 -4.91 2.39 12.19
CA ASP A 378 -4.63 1.02 12.60
C ASP A 378 -3.56 0.94 13.70
N TRP A 379 -2.54 1.79 13.65
CA TRP A 379 -1.42 1.87 14.61
C TRP A 379 -1.20 3.30 15.12
N PRO A 380 -2.11 3.85 15.95
CA PRO A 380 -1.98 5.19 16.48
C PRO A 380 -0.69 5.34 17.30
N ASP A 381 0.10 6.36 17.01
CA ASP A 381 1.31 6.66 17.77
C ASP A 381 0.99 7.59 18.96
N THR A 382 1.02 7.03 20.15
CA THR A 382 0.76 7.76 21.41
C THR A 382 2.05 8.15 22.16
N ARG A 383 3.23 7.94 21.56
CA ARG A 383 4.51 8.28 22.19
C ARG A 383 4.68 9.80 22.28
N SER A 384 5.32 10.29 23.35
CA SER A 384 5.73 11.71 23.40
C SER A 384 6.89 11.97 22.43
N ILE A 385 7.10 13.23 22.03
CA ILE A 385 8.22 13.60 21.16
C ILE A 385 9.56 13.25 21.81
N GLU A 386 9.70 13.48 23.14
CA GLU A 386 10.90 13.14 23.88
C GLU A 386 11.18 11.64 23.82
N LYS A 387 10.13 10.81 23.89
CA LYS A 387 10.27 9.36 23.77
C LYS A 387 10.67 8.97 22.36
N THR A 388 10.06 9.56 21.32
CA THR A 388 10.43 9.33 19.91
C THR A 388 11.91 9.68 19.68
N LYS A 389 12.37 10.86 20.16
CA LYS A 389 13.78 11.28 20.10
C LYS A 389 14.72 10.28 20.80
N ALA A 390 14.34 9.82 21.99
CA ALA A 390 15.14 8.84 22.72
C ALA A 390 15.24 7.47 22.01
N GLU A 391 14.20 7.08 21.29
CA GLU A 391 14.14 5.84 20.52
C GLU A 391 14.85 5.94 19.16
N ALA A 392 14.95 7.13 18.56
CA ALA A 392 15.58 7.35 17.25
C ALA A 392 17.04 6.82 17.21
N LYS A 393 17.79 6.95 18.34
CA LYS A 393 19.12 6.38 18.44
C LYS A 393 19.13 4.85 18.27
N ARG A 394 18.13 4.14 18.77
CA ARG A 394 18.03 2.68 18.64
C ARG A 394 17.91 2.28 17.16
N PHE A 395 17.18 3.04 16.35
CA PHE A 395 17.10 2.80 14.91
C PHE A 395 18.47 2.86 14.24
N SER A 396 19.22 3.94 14.49
CA SER A 396 20.57 4.11 13.93
C SER A 396 21.56 3.06 14.40
N ASP A 397 21.43 2.58 15.66
CA ASP A 397 22.32 1.57 16.22
C ASP A 397 22.13 0.18 15.57
N VAL A 398 20.90 -0.17 15.16
CA VAL A 398 20.58 -1.49 14.57
C VAL A 398 20.52 -1.48 13.05
N ALA A 399 20.23 -0.34 12.43
CA ALA A 399 20.12 -0.15 10.99
C ALA A 399 20.77 1.18 10.59
N PRO A 400 22.09 1.21 10.36
CA PRO A 400 22.83 2.46 10.20
C PRO A 400 22.50 3.25 8.92
N VAL A 401 21.91 2.61 7.88
CA VAL A 401 21.55 3.30 6.64
C VAL A 401 20.09 3.70 6.67
N PHE A 402 19.15 2.77 6.88
CA PHE A 402 17.70 3.06 6.82
C PHE A 402 17.10 3.50 8.18
N GLY A 403 17.72 3.09 9.29
CA GLY A 403 17.18 3.38 10.62
C GLY A 403 16.90 4.86 10.89
N PRO A 404 17.82 5.78 10.61
CA PRO A 404 17.60 7.21 10.82
C PRO A 404 16.31 7.74 10.13
N TYR A 405 15.98 7.25 8.95
CA TYR A 405 14.84 7.70 8.12
C TYR A 405 13.50 7.08 8.56
N LEU A 406 13.53 5.89 9.19
CA LEU A 406 12.32 5.25 9.68
C LEU A 406 11.97 5.62 11.13
N ALA A 407 12.85 6.32 11.83
CA ALA A 407 12.67 6.67 13.24
C ALA A 407 11.46 7.57 13.51
N TYR A 408 11.09 8.41 12.53
CA TYR A 408 10.02 9.41 12.63
C TYR A 408 8.82 9.13 11.71
N THR A 409 8.77 7.99 11.03
CA THR A 409 7.77 7.67 9.98
C THR A 409 6.32 7.91 10.42
N ASN A 410 5.94 7.52 11.64
CA ASN A 410 4.55 7.66 12.12
C ASN A 410 4.29 8.92 12.97
N ILE A 411 5.17 9.92 12.90
CA ILE A 411 5.06 11.10 13.76
C ILE A 411 3.76 11.90 13.50
N ALA A 412 3.25 11.89 12.28
CA ALA A 412 2.00 12.51 11.89
C ALA A 412 0.78 11.92 12.64
N CYS A 413 0.81 10.64 12.99
CA CYS A 413 -0.29 9.96 13.68
C CYS A 413 -0.64 10.56 15.05
N LYS A 414 0.27 11.35 15.64
CA LYS A 414 0.00 12.08 16.90
C LYS A 414 -1.08 13.15 16.76
N TYR A 415 -1.26 13.68 15.56
CA TYR A 415 -2.19 14.77 15.27
C TYR A 415 -3.56 14.27 14.82
N LEU A 416 -3.64 13.02 14.32
CA LEU A 416 -4.93 12.40 14.00
C LEU A 416 -5.62 11.97 15.29
N THR A 417 -6.74 12.63 15.62
CA THR A 417 -7.53 12.27 16.81
C THR A 417 -8.60 11.26 16.42
N PRO A 418 -8.51 9.99 16.84
CA PRO A 418 -9.58 9.03 16.62
C PRO A 418 -10.83 9.50 17.37
N THR A 419 -11.90 9.81 16.64
CA THR A 419 -13.17 10.29 17.23
C THR A 419 -14.05 9.14 17.71
N THR A 420 -13.61 7.91 17.57
CA THR A 420 -14.46 6.75 17.76
C THR A 420 -14.38 6.19 19.17
N ASN A 421 -15.58 6.13 19.81
CA ASN A 421 -15.88 5.14 20.85
C ASN A 421 -15.98 3.72 20.25
N ASP A 422 -15.55 3.51 19.01
CA ASP A 422 -15.72 2.27 18.29
C ASP A 422 -14.73 1.23 18.78
N LYS A 423 -15.23 0.32 19.61
CA LYS A 423 -14.51 -0.89 20.02
C LYS A 423 -14.20 -1.84 18.83
N LEU A 424 -14.65 -1.47 17.63
CA LEU A 424 -14.52 -2.25 16.41
C LEU A 424 -13.33 -1.79 15.53
N THR A 425 -12.73 -0.64 15.79
CA THR A 425 -11.67 -0.06 14.92
C THR A 425 -10.35 -0.77 15.05
N ARG A 426 -9.99 -1.27 16.19
CA ARG A 426 -8.80 -2.11 16.40
C ARG A 426 -9.05 -3.05 17.56
N THR A 427 -8.64 -4.29 17.41
CA THR A 427 -8.47 -5.13 18.59
C THR A 427 -7.22 -4.67 19.34
N THR A 428 -7.40 -3.88 20.39
CA THR A 428 -6.33 -3.52 21.32
C THR A 428 -5.72 -4.73 22.04
N ASN A 429 -6.32 -5.91 21.87
CA ASN A 429 -5.86 -7.16 22.42
C ASN A 429 -5.04 -7.93 21.39
N LYS A 430 -3.94 -8.52 21.85
CA LYS A 430 -3.15 -9.45 21.02
C LYS A 430 -4.05 -10.54 20.44
N ILE A 431 -3.88 -10.79 19.14
CA ILE A 431 -4.50 -11.91 18.45
C ILE A 431 -3.71 -13.16 18.85
N THR A 432 -4.29 -14.02 19.68
CA THR A 432 -3.55 -15.16 20.22
C THR A 432 -3.74 -16.45 19.42
N SER A 433 -4.90 -16.59 18.79
CA SER A 433 -5.24 -17.81 18.04
C SER A 433 -6.41 -17.55 17.10
N ILE A 434 -6.24 -17.85 15.83
CA ILE A 434 -7.32 -17.88 14.83
C ILE A 434 -7.41 -19.31 14.28
N LYS A 435 -8.61 -19.86 14.32
CA LYS A 435 -8.90 -21.18 13.73
C LYS A 435 -9.83 -21.01 12.53
N THR A 436 -9.32 -21.28 11.34
CA THR A 436 -10.03 -21.19 10.07
C THR A 436 -9.95 -22.52 9.31
N ALA A 437 -10.44 -22.56 8.07
CA ALA A 437 -9.94 -23.52 7.08
C ALA A 437 -8.39 -23.38 6.95
N PRO A 438 -7.68 -24.42 6.49
CA PRO A 438 -6.24 -24.32 6.28
C PRO A 438 -5.89 -23.12 5.37
N ILE A 439 -4.85 -22.38 5.72
CA ILE A 439 -4.34 -21.26 4.94
C ILE A 439 -2.83 -21.41 4.66
N ILE A 440 -2.32 -20.65 3.70
CA ILE A 440 -0.89 -20.54 3.42
C ILE A 440 -0.38 -19.18 3.90
N VAL A 441 0.73 -19.18 4.63
CA VAL A 441 1.53 -18.01 4.98
C VAL A 441 2.87 -18.13 4.28
N ILE A 442 3.31 -17.10 3.56
CA ILE A 442 4.60 -17.07 2.85
C ILE A 442 5.47 -15.98 3.45
N GLY A 443 6.74 -16.31 3.64
CA GLY A 443 7.76 -15.34 4.05
C GLY A 443 9.06 -15.57 3.27
N THR A 444 9.65 -14.48 2.78
CA THR A 444 10.95 -14.48 2.11
C THR A 444 12.04 -14.13 3.12
N THR A 445 13.16 -14.87 3.12
CA THR A 445 14.14 -14.81 4.23
C THR A 445 14.85 -13.47 4.35
N ARG A 446 15.01 -12.73 3.24
CA ARG A 446 15.63 -11.39 3.21
C ARG A 446 14.68 -10.36 2.62
N ASP A 447 13.42 -10.43 3.07
CA ASP A 447 12.39 -9.47 2.69
C ASP A 447 12.63 -8.13 3.41
N PRO A 448 12.86 -7.03 2.66
CA PRO A 448 13.13 -5.72 3.26
C PRO A 448 11.89 -5.08 3.91
N ALA A 449 10.71 -5.30 3.35
CA ALA A 449 9.49 -4.60 3.74
C ALA A 449 8.68 -5.34 4.79
N THR A 450 8.63 -6.68 4.69
CA THR A 450 7.97 -7.57 5.67
C THR A 450 8.96 -8.63 6.15
N PRO A 451 9.83 -8.30 7.11
CA PRO A 451 10.87 -9.18 7.59
C PRO A 451 10.35 -10.58 7.95
N TYR A 452 11.11 -11.60 7.61
CA TYR A 452 10.70 -13.02 7.68
C TYR A 452 10.14 -13.43 9.05
N ASP A 453 10.62 -12.85 10.14
CA ASP A 453 10.12 -13.11 11.50
C ASP A 453 8.63 -12.77 11.65
N TRP A 454 8.09 -11.83 10.85
CA TRP A 454 6.67 -11.51 10.84
C TRP A 454 5.84 -12.66 10.27
N ALA A 455 6.33 -13.34 9.24
CA ALA A 455 5.68 -14.54 8.70
C ALA A 455 5.67 -15.68 9.72
N ILE A 456 6.74 -15.85 10.49
CA ILE A 456 6.79 -16.78 11.63
C ILE A 456 5.77 -16.39 12.71
N GLY A 457 5.67 -15.09 13.02
CA GLY A 457 4.69 -14.54 13.98
C GLY A 457 3.26 -14.83 13.54
N LEU A 458 2.93 -14.48 12.30
CA LEU A 458 1.60 -14.71 11.73
C LEU A 458 1.24 -16.21 11.65
N HIS A 459 2.19 -17.05 11.25
CA HIS A 459 2.00 -18.51 11.23
C HIS A 459 1.63 -19.08 12.61
N LYS A 460 2.21 -18.55 13.68
CA LYS A 460 1.88 -18.97 15.06
C LYS A 460 0.47 -18.57 15.47
N ILE A 461 -0.07 -17.48 14.91
CA ILE A 461 -1.44 -17.01 15.19
C ILE A 461 -2.47 -17.94 14.54
N PHE A 462 -2.23 -18.37 13.31
CA PHE A 462 -3.14 -19.25 12.59
C PHE A 462 -2.86 -20.72 12.89
N THR A 463 -3.70 -21.35 13.71
CA THR A 463 -3.50 -22.75 14.16
C THR A 463 -3.60 -23.80 13.05
N THR A 464 -4.09 -23.41 11.89
CA THR A 464 -4.30 -24.27 10.71
C THR A 464 -3.47 -23.86 9.51
N SER A 465 -2.52 -22.93 9.67
CA SER A 465 -1.69 -22.47 8.55
C SER A 465 -0.53 -23.41 8.24
N THR A 466 -0.05 -23.33 7.01
CA THR A 466 1.24 -23.87 6.58
C THR A 466 2.15 -22.71 6.23
N LEU A 467 3.37 -22.69 6.76
CA LEU A 467 4.40 -21.71 6.42
C LEU A 467 5.20 -22.21 5.21
N ILE A 468 5.33 -21.36 4.20
CA ILE A 468 6.27 -21.52 3.09
C ILE A 468 7.37 -20.47 3.26
N SER A 469 8.59 -20.92 3.44
CA SER A 469 9.76 -20.06 3.57
C SER A 469 10.50 -20.07 2.23
N LEU A 470 10.66 -18.91 1.61
CA LEU A 470 11.48 -18.75 0.40
C LEU A 470 12.84 -18.19 0.81
N ASP A 471 13.90 -18.95 0.55
CA ASP A 471 15.28 -18.47 0.70
C ASP A 471 15.67 -17.66 -0.53
N ALA A 472 15.42 -16.36 -0.46
CA ALA A 472 15.66 -15.40 -1.53
C ALA A 472 15.79 -13.96 -0.99
N ASP A 473 16.20 -13.06 -1.87
CA ASP A 473 16.20 -11.61 -1.65
C ASP A 473 14.92 -10.97 -2.20
N GLY A 474 14.52 -9.82 -1.69
CA GLY A 474 13.39 -9.02 -2.18
C GLY A 474 12.04 -9.34 -1.50
N HIS A 475 11.00 -8.62 -1.92
CA HIS A 475 9.70 -8.58 -1.24
C HIS A 475 8.71 -9.60 -1.82
N THR A 476 8.01 -10.32 -0.92
CA THR A 476 7.03 -11.41 -1.21
C THR A 476 7.69 -12.66 -1.83
N GLY A 477 6.94 -13.73 -2.04
CA GLY A 477 7.49 -15.01 -2.49
C GLY A 477 6.84 -15.60 -3.75
N GLN A 478 5.51 -15.45 -3.91
CA GLN A 478 4.80 -16.00 -5.06
C GLN A 478 5.08 -15.16 -6.33
N GLY A 479 5.30 -15.86 -7.46
CA GLY A 479 5.54 -15.22 -8.75
C GLY A 479 6.99 -14.77 -8.94
N ARG A 480 7.92 -15.20 -8.08
CA ARG A 480 9.34 -14.83 -8.15
C ARG A 480 10.23 -15.89 -8.78
N GLY A 481 9.64 -16.86 -9.48
CA GLY A 481 10.37 -17.90 -10.20
C GLY A 481 10.70 -19.14 -9.38
N SER A 482 10.21 -19.26 -8.14
CA SER A 482 10.36 -20.48 -7.36
C SER A 482 9.20 -21.44 -7.63
N ALA A 483 9.41 -22.44 -8.49
CA ALA A 483 8.40 -23.47 -8.73
C ALA A 483 7.90 -24.15 -7.43
N CYS A 484 8.76 -24.25 -6.41
CA CYS A 484 8.38 -24.81 -5.11
C CYS A 484 7.31 -23.99 -4.42
N VAL A 485 7.38 -22.65 -4.47
CA VAL A 485 6.37 -21.73 -3.92
C VAL A 485 5.12 -21.73 -4.81
N ASP A 486 5.32 -21.53 -6.11
CA ASP A 486 4.23 -21.31 -7.08
C ASP A 486 3.36 -22.57 -7.20
N ASP A 487 3.95 -23.77 -7.37
CA ASP A 487 3.22 -25.05 -7.42
C ASP A 487 2.44 -25.32 -6.12
N ALA A 488 2.99 -24.94 -4.95
CA ALA A 488 2.31 -25.13 -3.67
C ALA A 488 1.09 -24.20 -3.54
N VAL A 489 1.22 -22.94 -3.97
CA VAL A 489 0.13 -21.96 -4.00
C VAL A 489 -0.95 -22.39 -4.98
N ASP A 490 -0.59 -22.77 -6.21
CA ASP A 490 -1.54 -23.16 -7.25
C ASP A 490 -2.28 -24.45 -6.89
N SER A 491 -1.56 -25.45 -6.38
CA SER A 491 -2.19 -26.68 -5.88
C SER A 491 -3.19 -26.40 -4.76
N TYR A 492 -2.87 -25.46 -3.88
CA TYR A 492 -3.79 -25.06 -2.82
C TYR A 492 -4.99 -24.27 -3.38
N LEU A 493 -4.76 -23.29 -4.25
CA LEU A 493 -5.83 -22.51 -4.88
C LEU A 493 -6.73 -23.38 -5.75
N LEU A 494 -6.20 -24.36 -6.49
CA LEU A 494 -6.97 -25.19 -7.43
C LEU A 494 -7.63 -26.40 -6.77
N GLN A 495 -6.99 -27.00 -5.77
CA GLN A 495 -7.43 -28.27 -5.20
C GLN A 495 -7.80 -28.19 -3.71
N GLY A 496 -7.51 -27.06 -3.04
CA GLY A 496 -7.68 -26.90 -1.60
C GLY A 496 -6.70 -27.74 -0.77
N LYS A 497 -5.60 -28.16 -1.37
CA LYS A 497 -4.59 -29.00 -0.73
C LYS A 497 -3.41 -28.14 -0.26
N SER A 498 -3.44 -27.67 0.97
CA SER A 498 -2.23 -27.08 1.57
C SER A 498 -1.15 -28.16 1.77
N PRO A 499 0.13 -27.79 1.71
CA PRO A 499 1.21 -28.70 2.07
C PRO A 499 1.01 -29.24 3.48
N LYS A 500 1.33 -30.54 3.69
CA LYS A 500 1.13 -31.20 4.99
C LYS A 500 2.12 -30.75 6.07
N LYS A 501 3.20 -30.08 5.68
CA LYS A 501 4.27 -29.57 6.53
C LYS A 501 4.71 -28.23 5.98
N ASN A 502 5.33 -27.42 6.82
CA ASN A 502 6.03 -26.22 6.35
C ASN A 502 7.05 -26.58 5.26
N LEU A 503 7.16 -25.71 4.26
CA LEU A 503 8.09 -25.86 3.15
C LEU A 503 9.25 -24.88 3.30
N THR A 504 10.43 -25.30 2.87
CA THR A 504 11.56 -24.41 2.61
C THR A 504 11.88 -24.51 1.12
N CYS A 505 11.74 -23.39 0.43
CA CYS A 505 11.93 -23.26 -1.01
C CYS A 505 13.13 -22.33 -1.29
N SER A 506 13.69 -22.40 -2.49
CA SER A 506 14.67 -21.46 -3.02
C SER A 506 14.30 -21.06 -4.45
N LEU A 507 14.97 -20.08 -5.00
CA LEU A 507 14.92 -19.73 -6.43
C LEU A 507 15.63 -20.76 -7.29
#